data_83431000e56564ef774f68be80142eb1
#
_entry.id   83431000e56564ef774f68be80142eb1
#
_cell.length_a   1.000
_cell.length_b   1.000
_cell.length_c   1.000
_cell.angle_alpha   90.00
_cell.angle_beta   90.00
_cell.angle_gamma   90.00
#
_symmetry.space_group_name_H-M   'P 1'
#
loop_
_entity.id
_entity.type
_entity.pdbx_description
1 polymer ?
#
loop_
_entity_poly.entity_id
_entity_poly.type
_entity_poly.pdbx_seq_one_letter_code
_entity_poly.pdbx_strand_id
1 'polypeptide(L)'
;GIPVAILLPRDGLSTKLPVLFDPYGGPHAQRVVASRAAYNSSQWFADQGFAVLVVDGRGTPGLGTEWERAVYLDLATTVLEDQVDALRAVAADHPEMDLDRVAIRGWSFGGYLAALAVLRRPDVFHTAVAGAPVTEWRLYDTFYTERYLGNPAINPAPYDATSLINVSNSITSSSPSTYFSASRLVSARAYPSRYF
;
A
#
# COMPACT_ATOMS: atom_id res chain seq x y z
N GLY A 1 -3.39 18.77 1.28
CA GLY A 1 -3.34 17.74 0.23
C GLY A 1 -2.51 16.55 0.68
N ILE A 2 -2.65 15.44 -0.01
CA ILE A 2 -1.86 14.22 0.24
C ILE A 2 -0.42 14.45 -0.24
N PRO A 3 0.62 14.26 0.59
CA PRO A 3 2.01 14.31 0.14
C PRO A 3 2.33 13.18 -0.86
N VAL A 4 2.93 13.55 -1.99
CA VAL A 4 3.34 12.61 -3.03
C VAL A 4 4.74 12.96 -3.53
N ALA A 5 5.56 11.93 -3.78
CA ALA A 5 6.76 12.04 -4.59
C ALA A 5 6.60 11.17 -5.84
N ILE A 6 6.90 11.74 -7.00
CA ILE A 6 6.98 11.02 -8.27
C ILE A 6 8.44 10.92 -8.70
N LEU A 7 8.84 9.73 -9.13
CA LEU A 7 10.16 9.49 -9.70
C LEU A 7 9.99 8.92 -11.11
N LEU A 8 10.68 9.53 -12.04
CA LEU A 8 10.66 9.17 -13.46
C LEU A 8 12.05 8.70 -13.91
N PRO A 9 12.15 7.92 -15.00
CA PRO A 9 13.43 7.50 -15.56
C PRO A 9 14.33 8.70 -15.89
N ARG A 10 15.61 8.61 -15.56
CA ARG A 10 16.58 9.68 -15.84
C ARG A 10 17.01 9.74 -17.31
N ASP A 11 16.92 8.64 -18.02
CA ASP A 11 17.38 8.51 -19.41
C ASP A 11 16.31 8.88 -20.46
N GLY A 12 15.25 9.55 -20.01
CA GLY A 12 14.15 10.02 -20.85
C GLY A 12 12.87 9.20 -20.70
N LEU A 13 11.75 9.83 -21.11
CA LEU A 13 10.43 9.24 -20.98
C LEU A 13 10.13 8.36 -22.20
N SER A 14 9.77 7.11 -21.97
CA SER A 14 9.01 6.33 -22.94
C SER A 14 7.56 6.83 -22.98
N THR A 15 6.85 6.57 -24.05
CA THR A 15 5.51 7.14 -24.29
C THR A 15 4.44 6.68 -23.33
N LYS A 16 4.64 5.56 -22.62
CA LYS A 16 3.73 5.01 -21.62
C LYS A 16 4.50 4.20 -20.58
N LEU A 17 4.62 4.74 -19.38
CA LEU A 17 5.32 4.14 -18.25
C LEU A 17 4.33 3.37 -17.37
N PRO A 18 4.54 2.06 -17.11
CA PRO A 18 3.80 1.38 -16.06
C PRO A 18 4.04 2.08 -14.72
N VAL A 19 3.02 2.11 -13.88
CA VAL A 19 3.10 2.78 -12.58
C VAL A 19 3.48 1.78 -11.51
N LEU A 20 4.41 2.16 -10.64
CA LEU A 20 4.78 1.40 -9.46
C LEU A 20 4.56 2.25 -8.20
N PHE A 21 3.64 1.85 -7.34
CA PHE A 21 3.53 2.39 -6.01
C PHE A 21 4.58 1.79 -5.07
N ASP A 22 5.23 2.64 -4.27
CA ASP A 22 6.24 2.26 -3.27
C ASP A 22 5.98 2.96 -1.92
N PRO A 23 4.76 2.90 -1.35
CA PRO A 23 4.41 3.53 -0.10
C PRO A 23 4.83 2.68 1.11
N TYR A 24 4.88 3.30 2.29
CA TYR A 24 4.59 2.61 3.54
C TYR A 24 3.09 2.72 3.86
N GLY A 25 2.56 3.94 3.76
CA GLY A 25 1.12 4.26 3.74
C GLY A 25 0.40 4.09 5.07
N GLY A 26 1.10 4.03 6.18
CA GLY A 26 0.49 3.83 7.48
C GLY A 26 1.22 4.46 8.66
N PRO A 27 0.75 4.20 9.88
CA PRO A 27 1.32 4.77 11.09
C PRO A 27 2.82 4.50 11.24
N HIS A 28 3.51 5.41 11.92
CA HIS A 28 4.92 5.36 12.31
C HIS A 28 5.96 5.59 11.22
N ALA A 29 5.62 5.61 9.94
CA ALA A 29 6.60 5.86 8.89
C ALA A 29 6.11 6.89 7.87
N GLN A 30 6.97 7.87 7.60
CA GLN A 30 6.83 8.86 6.54
C GLN A 30 7.85 8.54 5.44
N ARG A 31 7.40 8.48 4.19
CA ARG A 31 8.24 8.19 3.03
C ARG A 31 8.46 9.41 2.15
N VAL A 32 7.53 10.35 2.13
CA VAL A 32 7.66 11.58 1.34
C VAL A 32 8.43 12.61 2.16
N VAL A 33 9.75 12.68 1.89
CA VAL A 33 10.69 13.49 2.66
C VAL A 33 11.65 14.26 1.74
N ALA A 34 12.16 15.40 2.20
CA ALA A 34 13.13 16.23 1.46
C ALA A 34 14.55 15.64 1.52
N SER A 35 14.71 14.37 1.12
CA SER A 35 16.00 13.68 1.13
C SER A 35 16.14 12.79 -0.10
N ARG A 36 17.11 13.09 -0.97
CA ARG A 36 17.40 12.27 -2.17
C ARG A 36 17.74 10.82 -1.82
N ALA A 37 18.48 10.59 -0.76
CA ALA A 37 18.92 9.25 -0.35
C ALA A 37 17.73 8.33 0.02
N ALA A 38 16.63 8.89 0.52
CA ALA A 38 15.43 8.13 0.85
C ALA A 38 14.77 7.47 -0.37
N TYR A 39 15.06 7.97 -1.57
CA TYR A 39 14.45 7.49 -2.82
C TYR A 39 15.38 6.63 -3.68
N ASN A 40 16.56 6.24 -3.19
CA ASN A 40 17.52 5.50 -4.03
C ASN A 40 16.93 4.21 -4.63
N SER A 41 16.19 3.43 -3.85
CA SER A 41 15.53 2.22 -4.36
C SER A 41 14.36 2.54 -5.28
N SER A 42 13.56 3.55 -4.97
CA SER A 42 12.45 3.99 -5.81
C SER A 42 12.96 4.55 -7.14
N GLN A 43 14.08 5.30 -7.13
CA GLN A 43 14.73 5.79 -8.34
C GLN A 43 15.32 4.65 -9.19
N TRP A 44 15.86 3.61 -8.54
CA TRP A 44 16.33 2.44 -9.28
C TRP A 44 15.19 1.78 -10.07
N PHE A 45 14.00 1.64 -9.48
CA PHE A 45 12.83 1.15 -10.22
C PHE A 45 12.39 2.11 -11.32
N ALA A 46 12.45 3.42 -11.09
CA ALA A 46 12.13 4.39 -12.12
C ALA A 46 13.08 4.23 -13.32
N ASP A 47 14.37 4.06 -13.08
CA ASP A 47 15.37 3.83 -14.14
C ASP A 47 15.20 2.48 -14.87
N GLN A 48 14.39 1.55 -14.34
CA GLN A 48 13.94 0.34 -15.05
C GLN A 48 12.71 0.58 -15.93
N GLY A 49 12.22 1.82 -16.03
CA GLY A 49 11.12 2.20 -16.91
C GLY A 49 9.76 2.28 -16.25
N PHE A 50 9.70 2.53 -14.94
CA PHE A 50 8.45 2.78 -14.23
C PHE A 50 8.27 4.27 -13.91
N ALA A 51 7.02 4.74 -13.86
CA ALA A 51 6.67 5.91 -13.08
C ALA A 51 6.45 5.44 -11.63
N VAL A 52 7.34 5.85 -10.71
CA VAL A 52 7.25 5.40 -9.31
C VAL A 52 6.57 6.46 -8.45
N LEU A 53 5.51 6.08 -7.74
CA LEU A 53 4.79 6.94 -6.80
C LEU A 53 5.07 6.51 -5.36
N VAL A 54 5.45 7.48 -4.55
CA VAL A 54 5.54 7.34 -3.08
C VAL A 54 4.49 8.27 -2.49
N VAL A 55 3.56 7.74 -1.70
CA VAL A 55 2.41 8.48 -1.20
C VAL A 55 2.29 8.30 0.31
N ASP A 56 2.22 9.40 1.04
CA ASP A 56 1.95 9.45 2.47
C ASP A 56 0.51 9.93 2.71
N GLY A 57 -0.43 8.98 2.68
CA GLY A 57 -1.84 9.22 2.96
C GLY A 57 -2.14 9.45 4.45
N ARG A 58 -3.40 9.65 4.77
CA ARG A 58 -3.88 9.78 6.16
C ARG A 58 -3.47 8.56 7.00
N GLY A 59 -3.11 8.81 8.24
CA GLY A 59 -2.51 7.84 9.16
C GLY A 59 -0.99 7.91 9.24
N THR A 60 -0.30 8.46 8.23
CA THR A 60 1.14 8.67 8.28
C THR A 60 1.49 9.85 9.21
N PRO A 61 2.66 9.83 9.89
CA PRO A 61 3.03 10.91 10.81
C PRO A 61 3.41 12.21 10.08
N GLY A 62 3.40 13.32 10.83
CA GLY A 62 4.01 14.57 10.41
C GLY A 62 3.05 15.65 9.89
N LEU A 63 1.77 15.36 9.68
CA LEU A 63 0.76 16.31 9.24
C LEU A 63 -0.29 16.66 10.32
N GLY A 64 0.01 16.31 11.56
CA GLY A 64 -0.79 16.65 12.73
C GLY A 64 -1.78 15.57 13.13
N THR A 65 -2.39 15.80 14.31
CA THR A 65 -3.16 14.79 15.03
C THR A 65 -4.41 14.32 14.28
N GLU A 66 -5.11 15.20 13.59
CA GLU A 66 -6.30 14.80 12.79
C GLU A 66 -5.92 13.87 11.66
N TRP A 67 -4.82 14.18 10.97
CA TRP A 67 -4.29 13.34 9.90
C TRP A 67 -3.91 11.94 10.38
N GLU A 68 -3.19 11.87 11.49
CA GLU A 68 -2.75 10.60 12.08
C GLU A 68 -3.92 9.78 12.63
N ARG A 69 -4.93 10.43 13.23
CA ARG A 69 -6.12 9.77 13.79
C ARG A 69 -7.17 9.38 12.76
N ALA A 70 -7.06 9.81 11.52
CA ALA A 70 -8.02 9.48 10.47
C ALA A 70 -8.14 7.96 10.20
N VAL A 71 -7.17 7.17 10.67
CA VAL A 71 -7.15 5.70 10.58
C VAL A 71 -7.62 5.01 11.87
N TYR A 72 -8.14 5.75 12.84
CA TYR A 72 -8.66 5.16 14.07
C TYR A 72 -9.89 4.29 13.76
N LEU A 73 -9.85 3.04 14.19
CA LEU A 73 -10.79 1.95 13.92
C LEU A 73 -10.88 1.50 12.45
N ASP A 74 -10.05 2.04 11.55
CA ASP A 74 -9.99 1.58 10.15
C ASP A 74 -8.59 1.78 9.56
N LEU A 75 -7.75 0.76 9.63
CA LEU A 75 -6.41 0.75 9.01
C LEU A 75 -6.45 0.37 7.50
N ALA A 76 -7.63 0.25 6.90
CA ALA A 76 -7.79 -0.27 5.55
C ALA A 76 -8.32 0.76 4.56
N THR A 77 -9.53 1.28 4.80
CA THR A 77 -10.27 2.06 3.80
C THR A 77 -9.58 3.37 3.48
N THR A 78 -9.34 4.19 4.50
CA THR A 78 -8.73 5.53 4.34
C THR A 78 -7.35 5.44 3.70
N VAL A 79 -6.50 4.51 4.16
CA VAL A 79 -5.14 4.38 3.64
C VAL A 79 -5.11 3.94 2.18
N LEU A 80 -6.05 3.09 1.76
CA LEU A 80 -6.14 2.62 0.38
C LEU A 80 -6.73 3.69 -0.55
N GLU A 81 -7.82 4.34 -0.15
CA GLU A 81 -8.44 5.38 -0.98
C GLU A 81 -7.52 6.58 -1.20
N ASP A 82 -6.71 6.95 -0.21
CA ASP A 82 -5.71 8.01 -0.38
C ASP A 82 -4.65 7.65 -1.44
N GLN A 83 -4.28 6.37 -1.61
CA GLN A 83 -3.41 5.95 -2.70
C GLN A 83 -4.09 6.11 -4.07
N VAL A 84 -5.37 5.75 -4.16
CA VAL A 84 -6.15 5.87 -5.39
C VAL A 84 -6.36 7.32 -5.77
N ASP A 85 -6.67 8.18 -4.81
CA ASP A 85 -6.89 9.61 -5.04
C ASP A 85 -5.59 10.30 -5.46
N ALA A 86 -4.47 9.94 -4.83
CA ALA A 86 -3.14 10.42 -5.23
C ALA A 86 -2.79 9.99 -6.66
N LEU A 87 -3.07 8.73 -7.04
CA LEU A 87 -2.85 8.26 -8.41
C LEU A 87 -3.61 9.11 -9.42
N ARG A 88 -4.89 9.34 -9.19
CA ARG A 88 -5.75 10.12 -10.09
C ARG A 88 -5.29 11.56 -10.23
N ALA A 89 -4.91 12.17 -9.10
CA ALA A 89 -4.44 13.55 -9.09
C ALA A 89 -3.11 13.69 -9.85
N VAL A 90 -2.14 12.80 -9.60
CA VAL A 90 -0.84 12.87 -10.28
C VAL A 90 -0.96 12.53 -11.76
N ALA A 91 -1.79 11.57 -12.13
CA ALA A 91 -1.96 11.18 -13.53
C ALA A 91 -2.59 12.28 -14.41
N ALA A 92 -3.32 13.22 -13.81
CA ALA A 92 -3.86 14.36 -14.53
C ALA A 92 -2.75 15.28 -15.09
N ASP A 93 -1.63 15.38 -14.37
CA ASP A 93 -0.47 16.20 -14.77
C ASP A 93 0.64 15.38 -15.46
N HIS A 94 0.53 14.02 -15.44
CA HIS A 94 1.52 13.08 -15.94
C HIS A 94 0.93 12.11 -16.98
N PRO A 95 0.65 12.58 -18.21
CA PRO A 95 0.02 11.76 -19.28
C PRO A 95 0.88 10.59 -19.75
N GLU A 96 2.17 10.57 -19.42
CA GLU A 96 3.08 9.45 -19.67
C GLU A 96 2.79 8.23 -18.79
N MET A 97 2.04 8.36 -17.69
CA MET A 97 1.66 7.24 -16.83
C MET A 97 0.64 6.34 -17.52
N ASP A 98 0.87 5.03 -17.44
CA ASP A 98 -0.04 4.01 -17.96
C ASP A 98 -0.89 3.42 -16.82
N LEU A 99 -2.13 3.88 -16.73
CA LEU A 99 -3.05 3.45 -15.68
C LEU A 99 -3.64 2.05 -15.89
N ASP A 100 -3.42 1.44 -17.07
CA ASP A 100 -3.78 0.04 -17.32
C ASP A 100 -2.70 -0.93 -16.81
N ARG A 101 -1.57 -0.40 -16.33
CA ARG A 101 -0.44 -1.16 -15.79
C ARG A 101 0.06 -0.57 -14.47
N VAL A 102 -0.75 -0.72 -13.43
CA VAL A 102 -0.43 -0.22 -12.08
C VAL A 102 -0.05 -1.38 -11.16
N ALA A 103 1.13 -1.30 -10.59
CA ALA A 103 1.66 -2.20 -9.57
C ALA A 103 1.81 -1.48 -8.24
N ILE A 104 1.80 -2.24 -7.14
CA ILE A 104 2.12 -1.75 -5.81
C ILE A 104 3.09 -2.71 -5.11
N ARG A 105 4.07 -2.16 -4.40
CA ARG A 105 4.99 -2.93 -3.56
C ARG A 105 5.07 -2.33 -2.17
N GLY A 106 5.36 -3.15 -1.16
CA GLY A 106 5.59 -2.66 0.18
C GLY A 106 6.04 -3.74 1.14
N TRP A 107 6.49 -3.32 2.31
CA TRP A 107 6.97 -4.19 3.39
C TRP A 107 6.22 -3.88 4.68
N SER A 108 5.96 -4.89 5.53
CA SER A 108 5.23 -4.74 6.79
C SER A 108 3.84 -4.13 6.57
N PHE A 109 3.54 -2.93 7.11
CA PHE A 109 2.30 -2.21 6.82
C PHE A 109 2.16 -1.92 5.31
N GLY A 110 3.25 -1.53 4.64
CA GLY A 110 3.24 -1.37 3.17
C GLY A 110 2.97 -2.68 2.44
N GLY A 111 3.40 -3.82 2.98
CA GLY A 111 3.05 -5.15 2.49
C GLY A 111 1.57 -5.47 2.68
N TYR A 112 1.01 -5.11 3.83
CA TYR A 112 -0.43 -5.17 4.09
C TYR A 112 -1.21 -4.33 3.06
N LEU A 113 -0.81 -3.06 2.88
CA LEU A 113 -1.45 -2.16 1.92
C LEU A 113 -1.34 -2.68 0.48
N ALA A 114 -0.20 -3.25 0.10
CA ALA A 114 0.00 -3.82 -1.23
C ALA A 114 -0.95 -5.00 -1.49
N ALA A 115 -1.10 -5.91 -0.52
CA ALA A 115 -2.04 -7.02 -0.62
C ALA A 115 -3.50 -6.53 -0.62
N LEU A 116 -3.84 -5.59 0.27
CA LEU A 116 -5.16 -4.98 0.35
C LEU A 116 -5.57 -4.30 -0.97
N ALA A 117 -4.63 -3.62 -1.61
CA ALA A 117 -4.86 -2.88 -2.85
C ALA A 117 -5.35 -3.80 -3.98
N VAL A 118 -4.69 -4.91 -4.23
CA VAL A 118 -5.12 -5.85 -5.29
C VAL A 118 -6.36 -6.65 -4.92
N LEU A 119 -6.68 -6.79 -3.64
CA LEU A 119 -7.90 -7.46 -3.18
C LEU A 119 -9.12 -6.55 -3.25
N ARG A 120 -9.00 -5.28 -2.83
CA ARG A 120 -10.14 -4.36 -2.75
C ARG A 120 -10.31 -3.46 -3.98
N ARG A 121 -9.21 -3.15 -4.66
CA ARG A 121 -9.19 -2.25 -5.82
C ARG A 121 -8.48 -2.89 -7.02
N PRO A 122 -8.92 -4.10 -7.47
CA PRO A 122 -8.38 -4.76 -8.67
C PRO A 122 -8.68 -3.97 -9.97
N ASP A 123 -9.60 -3.03 -9.91
CA ASP A 123 -9.91 -2.05 -10.95
C ASP A 123 -8.78 -1.03 -11.14
N VAL A 124 -7.94 -0.83 -10.12
CA VAL A 124 -6.84 0.13 -10.12
C VAL A 124 -5.49 -0.57 -10.05
N PHE A 125 -5.31 -1.52 -9.13
CA PHE A 125 -4.04 -2.21 -8.88
C PHE A 125 -4.05 -3.61 -9.51
N HIS A 126 -3.21 -3.81 -10.51
CA HIS A 126 -3.19 -5.02 -11.33
C HIS A 126 -2.24 -6.10 -10.80
N THR A 127 -1.23 -5.71 -10.00
CA THR A 127 -0.29 -6.64 -9.38
C THR A 127 0.30 -6.05 -8.10
N ALA A 128 0.74 -6.92 -7.19
CA ALA A 128 1.35 -6.52 -5.92
C ALA A 128 2.56 -7.38 -5.56
N VAL A 129 3.53 -6.73 -4.89
CA VAL A 129 4.61 -7.40 -4.16
C VAL A 129 4.45 -7.06 -2.68
N ALA A 130 3.92 -8.00 -1.91
CA ALA A 130 3.64 -7.87 -0.49
C ALA A 130 4.72 -8.57 0.34
N GLY A 131 5.65 -7.79 0.91
CA GLY A 131 6.70 -8.29 1.80
C GLY A 131 6.25 -8.28 3.26
N ALA A 132 6.34 -9.42 3.96
CA ALA A 132 5.98 -9.58 5.37
C ALA A 132 4.67 -8.86 5.78
N PRO A 133 3.54 -9.06 5.06
CA PRO A 133 2.30 -8.36 5.33
C PRO A 133 1.70 -8.79 6.67
N VAL A 134 1.07 -7.85 7.38
CA VAL A 134 0.18 -8.19 8.49
C VAL A 134 -1.16 -8.66 7.90
N THR A 135 -1.37 -9.97 7.83
CA THR A 135 -2.59 -10.54 7.21
C THR A 135 -3.79 -10.56 8.14
N GLU A 136 -3.55 -10.61 9.45
CA GLU A 136 -4.56 -10.58 10.51
C GLU A 136 -4.03 -9.77 11.70
N TRP A 137 -4.69 -8.68 12.01
CA TRP A 137 -4.26 -7.75 13.05
C TRP A 137 -4.36 -8.32 14.48
N ARG A 138 -5.21 -9.33 14.71
CA ARG A 138 -5.28 -10.04 16.01
C ARG A 138 -4.02 -10.85 16.32
N LEU A 139 -3.20 -11.14 15.30
CA LEU A 139 -1.95 -11.87 15.46
C LEU A 139 -0.73 -10.95 15.58
N TYR A 140 -0.94 -9.64 15.52
CA TYR A 140 0.10 -8.65 15.74
C TYR A 140 0.13 -8.21 17.21
N ASP A 141 1.15 -7.45 17.64
CA ASP A 141 1.28 -7.04 19.04
C ASP A 141 0.13 -6.10 19.47
N THR A 142 -0.28 -6.23 20.74
CA THR A 142 -1.40 -5.46 21.30
C THR A 142 -1.08 -3.99 21.48
N PHE A 143 0.16 -3.66 21.82
CA PHE A 143 0.57 -2.27 22.06
C PHE A 143 0.40 -1.41 20.81
N TYR A 144 0.80 -1.93 19.64
CA TYR A 144 0.57 -1.26 18.35
C TYR A 144 -0.90 -1.33 17.97
N THR A 145 -1.47 -2.53 17.93
CA THR A 145 -2.74 -2.78 17.25
C THR A 145 -3.91 -2.16 17.99
N GLU A 146 -3.99 -2.32 19.32
CA GLU A 146 -5.10 -1.78 20.12
C GLU A 146 -5.10 -0.24 20.16
N ARG A 147 -3.95 0.39 19.95
CA ARG A 147 -3.87 1.86 19.79
C ARG A 147 -4.69 2.35 18.62
N TYR A 148 -4.77 1.57 17.54
CA TYR A 148 -5.48 1.97 16.31
C TYR A 148 -6.85 1.31 16.17
N LEU A 149 -7.00 0.05 16.52
CA LEU A 149 -8.23 -0.72 16.33
C LEU A 149 -9.04 -0.95 17.62
N GLY A 150 -8.53 -0.53 18.78
CA GLY A 150 -9.13 -0.77 20.08
C GLY A 150 -8.97 -2.22 20.54
N ASN A 151 -9.62 -2.57 21.66
CA ASN A 151 -9.56 -3.90 22.20
C ASN A 151 -10.49 -4.86 21.43
N PRO A 152 -9.99 -5.95 20.81
CA PRO A 152 -10.79 -6.84 19.98
C PRO A 152 -11.84 -7.65 20.77
N ALA A 153 -11.65 -7.83 22.09
CA ALA A 153 -12.65 -8.48 22.93
C ALA A 153 -13.88 -7.61 23.19
N ILE A 154 -13.74 -6.29 23.08
CA ILE A 154 -14.82 -5.30 23.26
C ILE A 154 -15.44 -4.94 21.91
N ASN A 155 -14.62 -4.69 20.91
CA ASN A 155 -15.06 -4.28 19.57
C ASN A 155 -14.28 -5.05 18.48
N PRO A 156 -14.75 -6.23 18.05
CA PRO A 156 -14.09 -7.04 17.04
C PRO A 156 -14.24 -6.48 15.61
N ALA A 157 -15.23 -5.63 15.34
CA ALA A 157 -15.58 -5.19 13.99
C ALA A 157 -14.43 -4.50 13.21
N PRO A 158 -13.61 -3.61 13.81
CA PRO A 158 -12.44 -3.03 13.12
C PRO A 158 -11.43 -4.08 12.66
N TYR A 159 -11.22 -5.13 13.45
CA TYR A 159 -10.33 -6.23 13.10
C TYR A 159 -10.86 -7.05 11.94
N ASP A 160 -12.17 -7.36 11.96
CA ASP A 160 -12.83 -8.10 10.86
C ASP A 160 -12.80 -7.30 9.57
N ALA A 161 -13.04 -6.00 9.64
CA ALA A 161 -13.05 -5.12 8.47
C ALA A 161 -11.65 -4.93 7.85
N THR A 162 -10.58 -5.03 8.64
CA THR A 162 -9.22 -4.80 8.19
C THR A 162 -8.43 -6.09 7.91
N SER A 163 -8.99 -7.27 8.21
CA SER A 163 -8.36 -8.57 7.96
C SER A 163 -8.27 -8.87 6.47
N LEU A 164 -7.07 -9.14 5.95
CA LEU A 164 -6.87 -9.60 4.58
C LEU A 164 -7.49 -10.98 4.35
N ILE A 165 -7.53 -11.82 5.38
CA ILE A 165 -8.13 -13.16 5.32
C ILE A 165 -9.64 -13.03 5.07
N ASN A 166 -10.32 -12.14 5.78
CA ASN A 166 -11.75 -11.92 5.60
C ASN A 166 -12.07 -11.29 4.23
N VAL A 167 -11.25 -10.36 3.76
CA VAL A 167 -11.39 -9.77 2.42
C VAL A 167 -11.26 -10.84 1.35
N SER A 168 -10.26 -11.72 1.43
CA SER A 168 -10.07 -12.80 0.45
C SER A 168 -11.24 -13.79 0.45
N ASN A 169 -11.75 -14.15 1.62
CA ASN A 169 -12.89 -15.06 1.74
C ASN A 169 -14.18 -14.47 1.15
N SER A 170 -14.42 -13.17 1.31
CA SER A 170 -15.59 -12.50 0.72
C SER A 170 -15.55 -12.49 -0.80
N ILE A 171 -14.37 -12.32 -1.39
CA ILE A 171 -14.20 -12.35 -2.86
C ILE A 171 -14.47 -13.76 -3.41
N THR A 172 -13.95 -14.81 -2.76
CA THR A 172 -14.13 -16.19 -3.21
C THR A 172 -15.56 -16.69 -3.05
N SER A 173 -16.31 -16.18 -2.07
CA SER A 173 -17.72 -16.55 -1.85
C SER A 173 -18.69 -15.87 -2.83
N SER A 174 -18.34 -14.69 -3.35
CA SER A 174 -19.21 -13.90 -4.23
C SER A 174 -19.04 -14.21 -5.73
N SER A 175 -17.98 -14.90 -6.15
CA SER A 175 -17.71 -15.20 -7.56
C SER A 175 -16.96 -16.53 -7.72
N PRO A 176 -17.66 -17.67 -7.82
CA PRO A 176 -17.02 -18.98 -8.03
C PRO A 176 -16.25 -19.11 -9.36
N SER A 177 -16.43 -18.18 -10.30
CA SER A 177 -15.85 -18.24 -11.65
C SER A 177 -14.67 -17.30 -11.89
N THR A 178 -14.34 -16.43 -10.94
CA THR A 178 -13.16 -15.57 -11.08
C THR A 178 -11.99 -16.22 -10.33
N TYR A 179 -11.32 -17.18 -10.95
CA TYR A 179 -10.03 -17.67 -10.49
C TYR A 179 -9.06 -16.50 -10.40
N PHE A 180 -8.84 -16.00 -9.20
CA PHE A 180 -7.71 -15.15 -8.90
C PHE A 180 -6.46 -16.00 -9.14
N SER A 181 -5.82 -15.84 -10.29
CA SER A 181 -4.56 -16.51 -10.56
C SER A 181 -3.56 -16.09 -9.49
N ALA A 182 -3.18 -17.02 -8.61
CA ALA A 182 -2.16 -16.82 -7.58
C ALA A 182 -0.78 -16.39 -8.15
N SER A 183 -0.65 -16.33 -9.48
CA SER A 183 0.52 -15.82 -10.20
C SER A 183 0.72 -14.29 -10.06
N ARG A 184 -0.24 -13.55 -9.48
CA ARG A 184 -0.12 -12.09 -9.27
C ARG A 184 0.43 -11.71 -7.90
N LEU A 185 0.52 -12.63 -6.95
CA LEU A 185 1.16 -12.42 -5.64
C LEU A 185 2.54 -13.06 -5.64
N VAL A 186 3.59 -12.27 -5.88
CA VAL A 186 4.96 -12.72 -5.63
C VAL A 186 5.25 -12.53 -4.15
N SER A 187 5.06 -13.60 -3.36
CA SER A 187 5.48 -13.64 -1.97
C SER A 187 7.00 -13.68 -1.91
N ALA A 188 7.63 -12.61 -1.44
CA ALA A 188 9.01 -12.68 -1.02
C ALA A 188 9.08 -13.55 0.24
N ARG A 189 9.75 -14.71 0.16
CA ARG A 189 10.03 -15.59 1.31
C ARG A 189 10.68 -14.76 2.42
N ALA A 190 10.13 -14.83 3.63
CA ALA A 190 10.79 -14.34 4.82
C ALA A 190 12.14 -15.05 4.96
N TYR A 191 13.23 -14.30 4.95
CA TYR A 191 14.51 -14.79 5.44
C TYR A 191 14.37 -15.01 6.94
N PRO A 192 14.79 -16.16 7.50
CA PRO A 192 14.80 -16.32 8.94
C PRO A 192 15.74 -15.27 9.54
N SER A 193 15.19 -14.41 10.39
CA SER A 193 15.94 -13.42 11.15
C SER A 193 16.89 -14.17 12.11
N ARG A 194 18.15 -14.29 11.72
CA ARG A 194 19.23 -14.47 12.68
C ARG A 194 19.84 -13.08 12.87
N TYR A 195 19.38 -12.35 13.87
CA TYR A 195 19.95 -11.16 14.51
C TYR A 195 18.81 -10.30 15.05
N PHE A 196 18.43 -10.60 16.29
CA PHE A 196 18.09 -9.65 17.34
C PHE A 196 18.78 -10.13 18.61
#